data_4867d71d45623c27ab4dd0d297b0b0a4
#
_entry.id   4867d71d45623c27ab4dd0d297b0b0a4
#
_cell.length_a   1.000
_cell.length_b   1.000
_cell.length_c   1.000
_cell.angle_alpha   90.00
_cell.angle_beta   90.00
_cell.angle_gamma   90.00
#
_symmetry.space_group_name_H-M   'P 1'
#
loop_
_entity.id
_entity.type
_entity.pdbx_description
1 polymer ?
#
loop_
_entity_poly.entity_id
_entity_poly.type
_entity_poly.pdbx_seq_one_letter_code
_entity_poly.pdbx_strand_id
1 'polypeptide(L)'
;MSVLRIDRRIVHILLVVCVFIAAWVADACVAMHTEHKVAQAVKANSRLENTPDVFIGGTPYVWAAASKEIPYLEVKALDVEVPKLGMVNASTVLRDITVTPEQVMNGDIEGAPVSTYSRGISLDGVALGRLLGITDLSISNPDDISPSGGTSAEAELTGTLPGDTHKSTAKVTLRLVGPEFRMQVYDTDDERLQKAFSLNFDTRQLPLPAQATAVKMQGGTISFEIQRRNIKVQLAQLSPLEIEGSEQKAVE
;
A
#
# COMPACT_ATOMS: atom_id res chain seq x y z
N MET A 1 1.01 -32.42 52.69
CA MET A 1 1.43 -31.88 51.40
C MET A 1 1.14 -32.92 50.32
N SER A 2 0.05 -32.79 49.59
CA SER A 2 -0.31 -33.68 48.47
C SER A 2 0.53 -33.29 47.26
N VAL A 3 1.49 -34.14 46.92
CA VAL A 3 2.25 -34.03 45.67
C VAL A 3 1.28 -34.35 44.54
N LEU A 4 0.88 -33.34 43.77
CA LEU A 4 0.09 -33.50 42.54
C LEU A 4 0.90 -34.44 41.61
N ARG A 5 0.46 -35.67 41.47
CA ARG A 5 0.95 -36.61 40.44
C ARG A 5 0.38 -36.09 39.10
N ILE A 6 1.15 -35.24 38.40
CA ILE A 6 0.81 -34.81 37.04
C ILE A 6 0.89 -36.07 36.16
N ASP A 7 -0.21 -36.40 35.48
CA ASP A 7 -0.28 -37.53 34.57
C ASP A 7 0.77 -37.31 33.44
N ARG A 8 1.54 -38.37 33.14
CA ARG A 8 2.56 -38.33 32.07
C ARG A 8 1.99 -37.84 30.74
N ARG A 9 0.73 -38.10 30.46
CA ARG A 9 0.04 -37.63 29.26
C ARG A 9 -0.05 -36.11 29.23
N ILE A 10 -0.34 -35.44 30.37
CA ILE A 10 -0.40 -34.00 30.48
C ILE A 10 0.98 -33.38 30.23
N VAL A 11 2.03 -34.01 30.78
CA VAL A 11 3.42 -33.54 30.55
C VAL A 11 3.79 -33.61 29.06
N HIS A 12 3.44 -34.69 28.36
CA HIS A 12 3.71 -34.83 26.93
C HIS A 12 2.93 -33.79 26.12
N ILE A 13 1.66 -33.53 26.43
CA ILE A 13 0.85 -32.52 25.77
C ILE A 13 1.46 -31.11 25.99
N LEU A 14 1.85 -30.78 27.22
CA LEU A 14 2.50 -29.50 27.52
C LEU A 14 3.81 -29.34 26.76
N LEU A 15 4.62 -30.40 26.68
CA LEU A 15 5.88 -30.37 25.94
C LEU A 15 5.66 -30.14 24.45
N VAL A 16 4.68 -30.83 23.85
CA VAL A 16 4.31 -30.61 22.43
C VAL A 16 3.84 -29.16 22.21
N VAL A 17 2.97 -28.62 23.08
CA VAL A 17 2.51 -27.23 23.00
C VAL A 17 3.68 -26.26 23.12
N CYS A 18 4.61 -26.50 24.06
CA CYS A 18 5.80 -25.63 24.19
C CYS A 18 6.68 -25.67 22.93
N VAL A 19 6.84 -26.83 22.28
CA VAL A 19 7.59 -26.92 21.03
C VAL A 19 6.92 -26.15 19.90
N PHE A 20 5.59 -26.25 19.77
CA PHE A 20 4.84 -25.47 18.78
C PHE A 20 4.96 -23.97 19.02
N ILE A 21 4.83 -23.52 20.27
CA ILE A 21 5.00 -22.09 20.62
C ILE A 21 6.43 -21.63 20.30
N ALA A 22 7.44 -22.41 20.66
CA ALA A 22 8.83 -22.07 20.37
C ALA A 22 9.10 -21.99 18.86
N ALA A 23 8.56 -22.92 18.07
CA ALA A 23 8.66 -22.91 16.62
C ALA A 23 7.97 -21.68 16.01
N TRP A 24 6.79 -21.31 16.51
CA TRP A 24 6.06 -20.14 16.06
C TRP A 24 6.79 -18.82 16.39
N VAL A 25 7.37 -18.73 17.60
CA VAL A 25 8.19 -17.56 18.00
C VAL A 25 9.44 -17.47 17.12
N ALA A 26 10.12 -18.58 16.86
CA ALA A 26 11.28 -18.59 15.99
C ALA A 26 10.94 -18.13 14.56
N ASP A 27 9.82 -18.59 14.01
CA ASP A 27 9.31 -18.17 12.71
C ASP A 27 9.05 -16.64 12.67
N ALA A 28 8.35 -16.12 13.68
CA ALA A 28 8.10 -14.68 13.80
C ALA A 28 9.40 -13.86 13.88
N CYS A 29 10.41 -14.35 14.61
CA CYS A 29 11.71 -13.67 14.68
C CYS A 29 12.43 -13.62 13.32
N VAL A 30 12.36 -14.70 12.53
CA VAL A 30 12.94 -14.71 11.17
C VAL A 30 12.21 -13.75 10.25
N ALA A 31 10.87 -13.74 10.29
CA ALA A 31 10.06 -12.80 9.52
C ALA A 31 10.40 -11.34 9.85
N MET A 32 10.39 -10.97 11.13
CA MET A 32 10.75 -9.63 11.61
C MET A 32 12.17 -9.22 11.19
N HIS A 33 13.12 -10.16 11.23
CA HIS A 33 14.49 -9.89 10.80
C HIS A 33 14.55 -9.55 9.31
N THR A 34 13.79 -10.29 8.48
CA THR A 34 13.71 -10.04 7.04
C THR A 34 13.01 -8.71 6.74
N GLU A 35 11.89 -8.43 7.40
CA GLU A 35 11.19 -7.15 7.27
C GLU A 35 12.11 -5.98 7.60
N HIS A 36 12.86 -6.07 8.69
CA HIS A 36 13.81 -5.04 9.09
C HIS A 36 14.94 -4.85 8.08
N LYS A 37 15.50 -5.93 7.51
CA LYS A 37 16.51 -5.85 6.45
C LYS A 37 15.98 -5.17 5.19
N VAL A 38 14.79 -5.55 4.74
CA VAL A 38 14.14 -4.94 3.59
C VAL A 38 13.87 -3.46 3.86
N ALA A 39 13.35 -3.11 5.05
CA ALA A 39 13.10 -1.72 5.45
C ALA A 39 14.37 -0.87 5.41
N GLN A 40 15.48 -1.39 5.94
CA GLN A 40 16.78 -0.70 5.90
C GLN A 40 17.32 -0.57 4.47
N ALA A 41 17.20 -1.62 3.66
CA ALA A 41 17.63 -1.58 2.26
C ALA A 41 16.84 -0.53 1.46
N VAL A 42 15.52 -0.47 1.66
CA VAL A 42 14.67 0.55 1.05
C VAL A 42 15.06 1.95 1.54
N LYS A 43 15.24 2.14 2.84
CA LYS A 43 15.68 3.42 3.41
C LYS A 43 17.01 3.89 2.80
N ALA A 44 17.97 2.99 2.67
CA ALA A 44 19.30 3.29 2.11
C ALA A 44 19.26 3.67 0.62
N ASN A 45 18.28 3.14 -0.12
CA ASN A 45 18.11 3.35 -1.56
C ASN A 45 16.98 4.35 -1.90
N SER A 46 16.41 5.03 -0.89
CA SER A 46 15.34 6.03 -1.06
C SER A 46 15.70 7.34 -0.38
N ARG A 47 14.93 8.39 -0.70
CA ARG A 47 15.02 9.69 -0.01
C ARG A 47 13.99 9.86 1.09
N LEU A 48 13.45 8.76 1.61
CA LEU A 48 12.47 8.79 2.69
C LEU A 48 13.12 9.34 3.97
N GLU A 49 12.47 10.27 4.64
CA GLU A 49 12.94 10.79 5.94
C GLU A 49 12.89 9.71 7.01
N ASN A 50 11.81 8.93 7.02
CA ASN A 50 11.58 7.85 7.96
C ASN A 50 11.83 6.48 7.32
N THR A 51 12.15 5.49 8.14
CA THR A 51 12.23 4.09 7.71
C THR A 51 10.81 3.63 7.36
N PRO A 52 10.57 3.06 6.16
CA PRO A 52 9.25 2.58 5.78
C PRO A 52 8.86 1.34 6.59
N ASP A 53 7.57 1.16 6.77
CA ASP A 53 7.01 -0.08 7.32
C ASP A 53 7.05 -1.17 6.25
N VAL A 54 7.57 -2.34 6.61
CA VAL A 54 7.59 -3.51 5.73
C VAL A 54 6.78 -4.62 6.39
N PHE A 55 5.91 -5.22 5.62
CA PHE A 55 5.12 -6.37 6.04
C PHE A 55 5.27 -7.49 5.02
N ILE A 56 5.62 -8.69 5.51
CA ILE A 56 5.70 -9.91 4.72
C ILE A 56 4.55 -10.82 5.10
N GLY A 57 3.67 -11.12 4.14
CA GLY A 57 2.55 -12.03 4.32
C GLY A 57 2.95 -13.47 4.07
N GLY A 58 2.17 -14.38 4.70
CA GLY A 58 2.41 -15.82 4.65
C GLY A 58 2.94 -16.36 5.98
N THR A 59 2.11 -17.12 6.68
CA THR A 59 2.46 -17.76 7.96
C THR A 59 2.30 -19.28 7.86
N PRO A 60 3.28 -20.06 8.30
CA PRO A 60 4.59 -19.65 8.84
C PRO A 60 5.53 -19.13 7.73
N TYR A 61 6.35 -18.12 8.04
CA TYR A 61 7.27 -17.52 7.09
C TYR A 61 8.31 -18.50 6.55
N VAL A 62 8.82 -19.39 7.42
CA VAL A 62 9.80 -20.43 7.01
C VAL A 62 9.22 -21.40 5.97
N TRP A 63 7.88 -21.46 5.82
CA TRP A 63 7.24 -22.26 4.77
C TRP A 63 7.61 -21.73 3.37
N ALA A 64 7.93 -20.45 3.23
CA ALA A 64 8.40 -19.87 1.98
C ALA A 64 9.66 -20.56 1.44
N ALA A 65 10.52 -21.10 2.32
CA ALA A 65 11.68 -21.88 1.89
C ALA A 65 11.30 -23.23 1.25
N ALA A 66 10.18 -23.83 1.67
CA ALA A 66 9.65 -25.09 1.13
C ALA A 66 8.76 -24.86 -0.09
N SER A 67 7.86 -23.90 -0.02
CA SER A 67 6.96 -23.50 -1.13
C SER A 67 7.70 -22.77 -2.26
N LYS A 68 8.87 -22.18 -1.98
CA LYS A 68 9.65 -21.30 -2.86
C LYS A 68 8.88 -20.04 -3.28
N GLU A 69 7.96 -19.59 -2.43
CA GLU A 69 7.08 -18.46 -2.71
C GLU A 69 6.81 -17.64 -1.44
N ILE A 70 6.95 -16.33 -1.55
CA ILE A 70 6.42 -15.35 -0.61
C ILE A 70 5.16 -14.77 -1.26
N PRO A 71 3.96 -15.01 -0.70
CA PRO A 71 2.71 -14.63 -1.36
C PRO A 71 2.50 -13.12 -1.40
N TYR A 72 3.06 -12.38 -0.43
CA TYR A 72 2.80 -10.96 -0.28
C TYR A 72 3.95 -10.25 0.46
N LEU A 73 4.38 -9.12 -0.08
CA LEU A 73 5.27 -8.17 0.57
C LEU A 73 4.74 -6.77 0.31
N GLU A 74 4.65 -5.96 1.35
CA GLU A 74 4.22 -4.58 1.27
C GLU A 74 5.24 -3.67 1.97
N VAL A 75 5.58 -2.58 1.30
CA VAL A 75 6.40 -1.50 1.83
C VAL A 75 5.53 -0.26 1.88
N LYS A 76 5.34 0.32 3.06
CA LYS A 76 4.54 1.53 3.28
C LYS A 76 5.41 2.68 3.78
N ALA A 77 5.19 3.85 3.23
CA ALA A 77 5.64 5.12 3.76
C ALA A 77 4.41 5.99 4.03
N LEU A 78 4.21 6.33 5.29
CA LEU A 78 3.10 7.16 5.74
C LEU A 78 3.56 8.61 5.88
N ASP A 79 2.62 9.54 5.69
CA ASP A 79 2.82 10.97 5.92
C ASP A 79 4.04 11.53 5.20
N VAL A 80 4.22 11.14 3.92
CA VAL A 80 5.32 11.65 3.10
C VAL A 80 4.92 12.96 2.46
N GLU A 81 5.73 14.00 2.65
CA GLU A 81 5.46 15.29 2.01
C GLU A 81 5.80 15.23 0.52
N VAL A 82 4.79 15.48 -0.31
CA VAL A 82 4.92 15.57 -1.77
C VAL A 82 4.59 16.99 -2.21
N PRO A 83 5.47 17.66 -2.97
CA PRO A 83 5.21 19.01 -3.48
C PRO A 83 3.85 19.10 -4.17
N LYS A 84 3.06 20.13 -3.88
CA LYS A 84 1.70 20.40 -4.35
C LYS A 84 0.59 19.49 -3.83
N LEU A 85 0.88 18.26 -3.40
CA LEU A 85 -0.11 17.34 -2.83
C LEU A 85 -0.19 17.43 -1.30
N GLY A 86 0.93 17.78 -0.65
CA GLY A 86 1.06 17.76 0.82
C GLY A 86 1.41 16.38 1.33
N MET A 87 0.92 16.04 2.52
CA MET A 87 1.17 14.73 3.14
C MET A 87 0.34 13.67 2.45
N VAL A 88 0.99 12.62 1.94
CA VAL A 88 0.36 11.49 1.26
C VAL A 88 0.92 10.18 1.80
N ASN A 89 0.16 9.11 1.65
CA ASN A 89 0.63 7.76 1.93
C ASN A 89 1.04 7.10 0.63
N ALA A 90 2.19 6.44 0.65
CA ALA A 90 2.71 5.72 -0.50
C ALA A 90 2.97 4.26 -0.15
N SER A 91 2.74 3.35 -1.09
CA SER A 91 2.98 1.93 -0.89
C SER A 91 3.52 1.24 -2.13
N THR A 92 4.35 0.23 -1.91
CA THR A 92 4.78 -0.75 -2.93
C THR A 92 4.34 -2.13 -2.48
N VAL A 93 3.63 -2.84 -3.33
CA VAL A 93 3.12 -4.19 -3.06
C VAL A 93 3.66 -5.15 -4.09
N LEU A 94 4.23 -6.25 -3.62
CA LEU A 94 4.67 -7.40 -4.42
C LEU A 94 3.78 -8.60 -4.08
N ARG A 95 3.37 -9.35 -5.10
CA ARG A 95 2.59 -10.58 -4.94
C ARG A 95 3.26 -11.72 -5.69
N ASP A 96 3.20 -12.90 -5.06
CA ASP A 96 3.70 -14.15 -5.60
C ASP A 96 5.18 -14.01 -6.01
N ILE A 97 6.02 -13.78 -5.02
CA ILE A 97 7.48 -13.62 -5.18
C ILE A 97 8.09 -15.00 -5.16
N THR A 98 8.71 -15.41 -6.25
CA THR A 98 9.43 -16.69 -6.30
C THR A 98 10.81 -16.55 -5.65
N VAL A 99 11.07 -17.29 -4.60
CA VAL A 99 12.31 -17.20 -3.81
C VAL A 99 13.03 -18.55 -3.70
N THR A 100 14.34 -18.48 -3.48
CA THR A 100 15.13 -19.64 -3.10
C THR A 100 15.16 -19.79 -1.57
N PRO A 101 15.40 -21.00 -1.02
CA PRO A 101 15.59 -21.17 0.42
C PRO A 101 16.68 -20.26 1.00
N GLU A 102 17.74 -19.99 0.25
CA GLU A 102 18.83 -19.10 0.67
C GLU A 102 18.34 -17.64 0.79
N GLN A 103 17.53 -17.18 -0.16
CA GLN A 103 16.92 -15.85 -0.12
C GLN A 103 16.00 -15.68 1.10
N VAL A 104 15.20 -16.70 1.41
CA VAL A 104 14.34 -16.70 2.60
C VAL A 104 15.16 -16.61 3.87
N MET A 105 16.23 -17.42 3.99
CA MET A 105 17.07 -17.43 5.18
C MET A 105 17.90 -16.16 5.35
N ASN A 106 18.37 -15.58 4.25
CA ASN A 106 19.20 -14.39 4.26
C ASN A 106 18.39 -13.09 4.25
N GLY A 107 17.07 -13.16 3.96
CA GLY A 107 16.21 -11.99 3.82
C GLY A 107 16.58 -11.11 2.61
N ASP A 108 17.20 -11.69 1.59
CA ASP A 108 17.59 -10.98 0.37
C ASP A 108 16.72 -11.44 -0.80
N ILE A 109 15.84 -10.58 -1.25
CA ILE A 109 14.91 -10.83 -2.34
C ILE A 109 15.33 -10.16 -3.66
N GLU A 110 16.53 -9.58 -3.73
CA GLU A 110 17.04 -8.96 -4.96
C GLU A 110 17.05 -9.97 -6.11
N GLY A 111 16.57 -9.54 -7.27
CA GLY A 111 16.49 -10.38 -8.47
C GLY A 111 15.40 -11.45 -8.47
N ALA A 112 14.64 -11.62 -7.39
CA ALA A 112 13.55 -12.57 -7.29
C ALA A 112 12.44 -12.25 -8.32
N PRO A 113 11.93 -13.26 -9.08
CA PRO A 113 10.77 -13.06 -9.96
C PRO A 113 9.51 -12.75 -9.15
N VAL A 114 8.70 -11.79 -9.64
CA VAL A 114 7.44 -11.37 -9.04
C VAL A 114 6.33 -11.41 -10.09
N SER A 115 5.21 -12.04 -9.75
CA SER A 115 4.04 -12.09 -10.64
C SER A 115 3.37 -10.73 -10.78
N THR A 116 3.20 -10.01 -9.69
CA THR A 116 2.56 -8.69 -9.69
C THR A 116 3.30 -7.72 -8.80
N TYR A 117 3.69 -6.61 -9.38
CA TYR A 117 4.24 -5.43 -8.72
C TYR A 117 3.21 -4.31 -8.83
N SER A 118 2.91 -3.66 -7.72
CA SER A 118 2.04 -2.49 -7.66
C SER A 118 2.70 -1.41 -6.82
N ARG A 119 2.72 -0.18 -7.30
CA ARG A 119 3.14 0.99 -6.54
C ARG A 119 2.04 2.03 -6.60
N GLY A 120 1.72 2.63 -5.46
CA GLY A 120 0.60 3.55 -5.36
C GLY A 120 0.84 4.69 -4.39
N ILE A 121 0.07 5.75 -4.61
CA ILE A 121 -0.04 6.92 -3.76
C ILE A 121 -1.50 7.07 -3.38
N SER A 122 -1.77 7.29 -2.10
CA SER A 122 -3.11 7.47 -1.56
C SER A 122 -3.29 8.88 -1.03
N LEU A 123 -4.33 9.54 -1.50
CA LEU A 123 -4.80 10.85 -1.04
C LEU A 123 -5.94 10.64 -0.05
N ASP A 124 -5.77 11.08 1.18
CA ASP A 124 -6.83 11.13 2.17
C ASP A 124 -7.68 12.39 2.01
N GLY A 125 -8.66 12.58 2.90
CA GLY A 125 -9.52 13.76 2.89
C GLY A 125 -8.74 15.07 3.07
N VAL A 126 -7.61 15.07 3.77
CA VAL A 126 -6.78 16.27 3.97
C VAL A 126 -6.03 16.63 2.70
N ALA A 127 -5.37 15.65 2.08
CA ALA A 127 -4.62 15.86 0.85
C ALA A 127 -5.53 16.24 -0.33
N LEU A 128 -6.63 15.52 -0.52
CA LEU A 128 -7.62 15.84 -1.56
C LEU A 128 -8.33 17.17 -1.26
N GLY A 129 -8.69 17.43 -0.01
CA GLY A 129 -9.31 18.67 0.42
C GLY A 129 -8.44 19.90 0.15
N ARG A 130 -7.12 19.77 0.29
CA ARG A 130 -6.17 20.82 -0.08
C ARG A 130 -6.24 21.16 -1.58
N LEU A 131 -6.37 20.13 -2.43
CA LEU A 131 -6.50 20.33 -3.88
C LEU A 131 -7.84 20.98 -4.27
N LEU A 132 -8.91 20.70 -3.51
CA LEU A 132 -10.25 21.24 -3.73
C LEU A 132 -10.50 22.58 -3.00
N GLY A 133 -9.62 22.98 -2.08
CA GLY A 133 -9.83 24.14 -1.21
C GLY A 133 -10.86 23.90 -0.09
N ILE A 134 -11.07 22.64 0.30
CA ILE A 134 -12.02 22.20 1.36
C ILE A 134 -11.21 21.62 2.52
N THR A 135 -11.28 22.23 3.72
CA THR A 135 -10.41 21.87 4.85
C THR A 135 -10.92 20.69 5.68
N ASP A 136 -12.20 20.41 5.63
CA ASP A 136 -12.87 19.35 6.41
C ASP A 136 -13.44 18.23 5.53
N LEU A 137 -12.77 17.98 4.38
CA LEU A 137 -13.20 16.99 3.41
C LEU A 137 -13.15 15.58 4.03
N SER A 138 -14.23 14.84 3.89
CA SER A 138 -14.34 13.41 4.18
C SER A 138 -14.63 12.65 2.90
N ILE A 139 -13.99 11.49 2.76
CA ILE A 139 -14.16 10.59 1.61
C ILE A 139 -14.79 9.29 2.12
N SER A 140 -15.84 8.84 1.49
CA SER A 140 -16.54 7.58 1.81
C SER A 140 -16.95 6.83 0.56
N ASN A 141 -17.30 5.55 0.71
CA ASN A 141 -17.89 4.79 -0.38
C ASN A 141 -19.34 5.25 -0.59
N PRO A 142 -19.75 5.52 -1.83
CA PRO A 142 -21.14 5.89 -2.12
C PRO A 142 -22.11 4.71 -1.90
N ASP A 143 -21.63 3.47 -2.10
CA ASP A 143 -22.36 2.22 -1.91
C ASP A 143 -21.44 1.13 -1.35
N ASP A 144 -21.97 0.26 -0.49
CA ASP A 144 -21.19 -0.79 0.20
C ASP A 144 -20.55 -1.84 -0.72
N ILE A 145 -20.98 -1.91 -1.97
CA ILE A 145 -20.61 -2.92 -2.97
C ILE A 145 -19.91 -2.35 -4.19
N SER A 146 -19.56 -1.07 -4.21
CA SER A 146 -18.84 -0.49 -5.36
C SER A 146 -17.50 -1.19 -5.56
N PRO A 147 -17.29 -1.85 -6.73
CA PRO A 147 -16.00 -2.45 -7.04
C PRO A 147 -14.97 -1.33 -7.20
N SER A 148 -14.04 -1.23 -6.25
CA SER A 148 -12.94 -0.29 -6.36
C SER A 148 -11.80 -0.92 -7.14
N GLY A 149 -11.35 -0.27 -8.19
CA GLY A 149 -10.14 -0.67 -8.91
C GLY A 149 -10.29 -0.64 -10.43
N GLY A 150 -9.14 -0.67 -11.12
CA GLY A 150 -9.09 -0.48 -12.56
C GLY A 150 -9.06 1.01 -12.93
N THR A 151 -9.58 1.34 -14.12
CA THR A 151 -9.55 2.71 -14.63
C THR A 151 -10.73 3.58 -14.15
N SER A 152 -11.60 3.03 -13.31
CA SER A 152 -12.77 3.72 -12.79
C SER A 152 -13.08 3.28 -11.37
N ALA A 153 -13.54 4.24 -10.55
CA ALA A 153 -14.07 4.04 -9.21
C ALA A 153 -15.11 5.14 -8.91
N GLU A 154 -15.78 5.03 -7.78
CA GLU A 154 -16.70 6.03 -7.28
C GLU A 154 -16.36 6.40 -5.84
N ALA A 155 -16.69 7.62 -5.43
CA ALA A 155 -16.53 8.09 -4.07
C ALA A 155 -17.69 9.02 -3.70
N GLU A 156 -17.96 9.10 -2.40
CA GLU A 156 -18.81 10.13 -1.83
C GLU A 156 -17.94 11.11 -1.06
N LEU A 157 -18.07 12.39 -1.40
CA LEU A 157 -17.31 13.48 -0.80
C LEU A 157 -18.22 14.33 0.05
N THR A 158 -17.83 14.60 1.30
CA THR A 158 -18.57 15.47 2.21
C THR A 158 -17.62 16.52 2.78
N GLY A 159 -17.98 17.80 2.68
CA GLY A 159 -17.16 18.89 3.21
C GLY A 159 -17.88 20.23 3.18
N THR A 160 -17.33 21.22 3.87
CA THR A 160 -17.85 22.59 3.91
C THR A 160 -17.23 23.41 2.78
N LEU A 161 -18.05 23.83 1.83
CA LEU A 161 -17.60 24.67 0.71
C LEU A 161 -17.15 26.06 1.18
N PRO A 162 -16.19 26.67 0.50
CA PRO A 162 -15.77 28.03 0.82
C PRO A 162 -16.95 29.02 0.83
N GLY A 163 -17.16 29.66 1.98
CA GLY A 163 -18.26 30.62 2.19
C GLY A 163 -19.55 30.01 2.74
N ASP A 164 -19.64 28.70 2.86
CA ASP A 164 -20.79 28.02 3.47
C ASP A 164 -20.54 27.71 4.94
N THR A 165 -21.63 27.53 5.71
CA THR A 165 -21.60 27.15 7.12
C THR A 165 -22.02 25.70 7.37
N HIS A 166 -22.51 25.03 6.34
CA HIS A 166 -23.01 23.65 6.39
C HIS A 166 -22.22 22.77 5.44
N LYS A 167 -22.09 21.50 5.80
CA LYS A 167 -21.47 20.50 4.93
C LYS A 167 -22.38 20.18 3.76
N SER A 168 -21.76 20.04 2.59
CA SER A 168 -22.38 19.52 1.39
C SER A 168 -21.82 18.17 1.07
N THR A 169 -22.64 17.30 0.49
CA THR A 169 -22.25 15.95 0.05
C THR A 169 -22.52 15.80 -1.43
N ALA A 170 -21.61 15.16 -2.16
CA ALA A 170 -21.78 14.85 -3.56
C ALA A 170 -21.11 13.50 -3.89
N LYS A 171 -21.72 12.72 -4.78
CA LYS A 171 -21.16 11.50 -5.33
C LYS A 171 -20.37 11.83 -6.60
N VAL A 172 -19.17 11.28 -6.69
CA VAL A 172 -18.24 11.55 -7.79
C VAL A 172 -17.79 10.26 -8.48
N THR A 173 -17.67 10.32 -9.80
CA THR A 173 -16.95 9.31 -10.56
C THR A 173 -15.48 9.68 -10.63
N LEU A 174 -14.62 8.67 -10.46
CA LEU A 174 -13.16 8.77 -10.58
C LEU A 174 -12.78 7.98 -11.84
N ARG A 175 -12.17 8.63 -12.82
CA ARG A 175 -11.81 7.98 -14.08
C ARG A 175 -10.39 8.31 -14.51
N LEU A 176 -9.69 7.30 -15.03
CA LEU A 176 -8.43 7.46 -15.74
C LEU A 176 -8.69 7.34 -17.24
N VAL A 177 -8.30 8.36 -18.00
CA VAL A 177 -8.37 8.40 -19.46
C VAL A 177 -6.96 8.66 -19.98
N GLY A 178 -6.23 7.58 -20.27
CA GLY A 178 -4.80 7.68 -20.49
C GLY A 178 -4.08 8.21 -19.24
N PRO A 179 -3.26 9.25 -19.35
CA PRO A 179 -2.59 9.84 -18.19
C PRO A 179 -3.49 10.74 -17.35
N GLU A 180 -4.64 11.13 -17.86
CA GLU A 180 -5.51 12.13 -17.24
C GLU A 180 -6.45 11.49 -16.23
N PHE A 181 -6.42 11.98 -14.99
CA PHE A 181 -7.41 11.69 -13.98
C PHE A 181 -8.53 12.71 -14.05
N ARG A 182 -9.77 12.23 -14.01
CA ARG A 182 -10.99 13.04 -14.00
C ARG A 182 -11.88 12.61 -12.85
N MET A 183 -12.23 13.58 -12.01
CA MET A 183 -13.22 13.44 -10.95
C MET A 183 -14.38 14.35 -11.26
N GLN A 184 -15.59 13.82 -11.35
CA GLN A 184 -16.79 14.56 -11.72
C GLN A 184 -17.98 14.13 -10.87
N VAL A 185 -18.77 15.10 -10.43
CA VAL A 185 -20.05 14.87 -9.74
C VAL A 185 -21.07 14.32 -10.72
N TYR A 186 -21.88 13.37 -10.29
CA TYR A 186 -22.90 12.73 -11.13
C TYR A 186 -24.30 12.65 -10.52
N ASP A 187 -24.45 12.98 -9.24
CA ASP A 187 -25.70 12.81 -8.50
C ASP A 187 -26.52 14.10 -8.34
N THR A 188 -26.03 15.22 -8.85
CA THR A 188 -26.70 16.52 -8.76
C THR A 188 -26.40 17.42 -9.95
N ASP A 189 -27.37 18.30 -10.29
CA ASP A 189 -27.23 19.35 -11.29
C ASP A 189 -26.83 20.71 -10.69
N ASP A 190 -26.53 20.78 -9.39
CA ASP A 190 -26.03 21.99 -8.74
C ASP A 190 -24.62 22.33 -9.24
N GLU A 191 -24.51 23.36 -10.05
CA GLU A 191 -23.25 23.81 -10.64
C GLU A 191 -22.18 24.17 -9.60
N ARG A 192 -22.59 24.62 -8.40
CA ARG A 192 -21.67 24.93 -7.30
C ARG A 192 -20.98 23.66 -6.79
N LEU A 193 -21.79 22.61 -6.57
CA LEU A 193 -21.27 21.30 -6.13
C LEU A 193 -20.42 20.66 -7.23
N GLN A 194 -20.89 20.72 -8.49
CA GLN A 194 -20.12 20.21 -9.62
C GLN A 194 -18.75 20.88 -9.71
N LYS A 195 -18.68 22.19 -9.56
CA LYS A 195 -17.42 22.94 -9.59
C LYS A 195 -16.52 22.63 -8.38
N ALA A 196 -17.12 22.54 -7.18
CA ALA A 196 -16.37 22.37 -5.94
C ALA A 196 -15.75 20.97 -5.78
N PHE A 197 -16.46 19.94 -6.23
CA PHE A 197 -16.03 18.53 -6.10
C PHE A 197 -15.50 17.92 -7.42
N SER A 198 -15.18 18.74 -8.42
CA SER A 198 -14.54 18.28 -9.65
C SER A 198 -13.04 18.57 -9.63
N LEU A 199 -12.26 17.62 -10.14
CA LEU A 199 -10.80 17.73 -10.20
C LEU A 199 -10.27 17.00 -11.44
N ASN A 200 -9.35 17.65 -12.17
CA ASN A 200 -8.65 17.04 -13.28
C ASN A 200 -7.16 17.31 -13.16
N PHE A 201 -6.35 16.30 -13.33
CA PHE A 201 -4.89 16.43 -13.41
C PHE A 201 -4.23 15.28 -14.16
N ASP A 202 -3.00 15.52 -14.59
CA ASP A 202 -2.17 14.52 -15.25
C ASP A 202 -1.44 13.68 -14.20
N THR A 203 -1.71 12.37 -14.16
CA THR A 203 -1.12 11.42 -13.20
C THR A 203 0.39 11.23 -13.38
N ARG A 204 0.98 11.67 -14.49
CA ARG A 204 2.45 11.72 -14.66
C ARG A 204 3.13 12.75 -13.76
N GLN A 205 2.36 13.67 -13.17
CA GLN A 205 2.85 14.61 -12.17
C GLN A 205 2.93 14.02 -10.76
N LEU A 206 2.34 12.84 -10.56
CA LEU A 206 2.48 12.10 -9.31
C LEU A 206 3.90 11.49 -9.23
N PRO A 207 4.47 11.34 -8.03
CA PRO A 207 5.76 10.69 -7.84
C PRO A 207 5.66 9.16 -8.01
N LEU A 208 5.14 8.74 -9.16
CA LEU A 208 5.03 7.36 -9.63
C LEU A 208 5.96 7.16 -10.83
N PRO A 209 6.50 5.96 -11.07
CA PRO A 209 7.44 5.70 -12.17
C PRO A 209 6.80 5.77 -13.57
N ALA A 210 5.49 5.92 -13.65
CA ALA A 210 4.73 6.11 -14.90
C ALA A 210 3.35 6.68 -14.57
N GLN A 211 2.55 6.95 -15.62
CA GLN A 211 1.13 7.28 -15.43
C GLN A 211 0.39 6.20 -14.65
N ALA A 212 -0.57 6.60 -13.83
CA ALA A 212 -1.41 5.66 -13.11
C ALA A 212 -2.19 4.75 -14.07
N THR A 213 -2.26 3.47 -13.76
CA THR A 213 -3.01 2.45 -14.51
C THR A 213 -4.28 2.04 -13.81
N ALA A 214 -4.41 2.37 -12.51
CA ALA A 214 -5.60 2.10 -11.73
C ALA A 214 -5.87 3.24 -10.74
N VAL A 215 -7.15 3.48 -10.50
CA VAL A 215 -7.66 4.33 -9.42
C VAL A 215 -8.56 3.48 -8.52
N LYS A 216 -8.39 3.63 -7.21
CA LYS A 216 -9.18 2.88 -6.21
C LYS A 216 -9.68 3.84 -5.14
N MET A 217 -10.84 3.50 -4.60
CA MET A 217 -11.34 4.10 -3.37
C MET A 217 -11.35 3.02 -2.28
N GLN A 218 -10.62 3.24 -1.21
CA GLN A 218 -10.52 2.28 -0.10
C GLN A 218 -10.19 2.99 1.21
N GLY A 219 -10.93 2.66 2.28
CA GLY A 219 -10.62 3.15 3.63
C GLY A 219 -10.61 4.67 3.77
N GLY A 220 -11.47 5.39 3.03
CA GLY A 220 -11.52 6.85 3.09
C GLY A 220 -10.39 7.55 2.33
N THR A 221 -9.72 6.84 1.41
CA THR A 221 -8.65 7.39 0.57
C THR A 221 -8.89 7.08 -0.90
N ILE A 222 -8.42 7.97 -1.78
CA ILE A 222 -8.34 7.72 -3.21
C ILE A 222 -6.89 7.40 -3.56
N SER A 223 -6.67 6.19 -4.10
CA SER A 223 -5.35 5.68 -4.43
C SER A 223 -5.14 5.60 -5.92
N PHE A 224 -3.98 6.07 -6.38
CA PHE A 224 -3.49 5.97 -7.75
C PHE A 224 -2.39 4.95 -7.80
N GLU A 225 -2.53 3.92 -8.63
CA GLU A 225 -1.58 2.82 -8.70
C GLU A 225 -1.05 2.62 -10.12
N ILE A 226 0.21 2.21 -10.19
CA ILE A 226 0.75 1.54 -11.37
C ILE A 226 0.89 0.05 -11.06
N GLN A 227 0.62 -0.78 -12.05
CA GLN A 227 0.83 -2.22 -11.95
C GLN A 227 1.73 -2.70 -13.08
N ARG A 228 2.68 -3.59 -12.73
CA ARG A 228 3.54 -4.32 -13.67
C ARG A 228 3.46 -5.80 -13.33
N ARG A 229 3.59 -6.65 -14.33
CA ARG A 229 3.57 -8.11 -14.16
C ARG A 229 4.87 -8.73 -14.62
N ASN A 230 5.21 -9.87 -14.01
CA ASN A 230 6.34 -10.69 -14.39
C ASN A 230 7.66 -9.90 -14.45
N ILE A 231 7.97 -9.19 -13.38
CA ILE A 231 9.23 -8.44 -13.22
C ILE A 231 10.16 -9.17 -12.26
N LYS A 232 11.43 -8.74 -12.23
CA LYS A 232 12.38 -9.11 -11.17
C LYS A 232 12.46 -7.99 -10.14
N VAL A 233 12.54 -8.35 -8.89
CA VAL A 233 12.72 -7.37 -7.79
C VAL A 233 14.04 -6.64 -7.96
N GLN A 234 13.99 -5.32 -7.86
CA GLN A 234 15.15 -4.45 -7.66
C GLN A 234 14.90 -3.67 -6.37
N LEU A 235 15.86 -3.67 -5.45
CA LEU A 235 15.67 -3.00 -4.15
C LEU A 235 15.34 -1.52 -4.30
N ALA A 236 15.88 -0.84 -5.31
CA ALA A 236 15.52 0.54 -5.62
C ALA A 236 14.04 0.72 -6.00
N GLN A 237 13.41 -0.30 -6.59
CA GLN A 237 11.99 -0.29 -6.96
C GLN A 237 11.06 -0.58 -5.78
N LEU A 238 11.59 -1.01 -4.63
CA LEU A 238 10.79 -1.21 -3.43
C LEU A 238 10.45 0.12 -2.74
N SER A 239 11.17 1.21 -3.05
CA SER A 239 10.79 2.54 -2.57
C SER A 239 9.36 2.87 -2.99
N PRO A 240 8.47 3.27 -2.06
CA PRO A 240 7.10 3.62 -2.40
C PRO A 240 6.97 4.87 -3.27
N LEU A 241 7.99 5.73 -3.29
CA LEU A 241 8.04 6.96 -4.08
C LEU A 241 9.14 6.89 -5.13
N GLU A 242 8.90 7.55 -6.26
CA GLU A 242 9.93 7.73 -7.28
C GLU A 242 11.01 8.67 -6.77
N ILE A 243 12.27 8.28 -6.99
CA ILE A 243 13.41 9.13 -6.70
C ILE A 243 13.77 9.82 -8.00
N GLU A 244 13.62 11.14 -8.07
CA GLU A 244 14.09 11.92 -9.22
C GLU A 244 15.56 11.60 -9.49
N GLY A 245 15.86 11.02 -10.65
CA GLY A 245 17.22 10.69 -11.09
C GLY A 245 17.55 9.20 -11.24
N SER A 246 16.61 8.26 -10.99
CA SER A 246 16.87 6.82 -11.13
C SER A 246 16.65 6.26 -12.57
N GLU A 247 16.10 7.05 -13.48
CA GLU A 247 15.80 6.60 -14.85
C GLU A 247 17.01 6.39 -15.78
N GLN A 248 18.23 6.73 -15.38
CA GLN A 248 19.38 6.73 -16.28
C GLN A 248 20.27 5.48 -16.23
N LYS A 249 19.91 4.42 -15.47
CA LYS A 249 20.73 3.20 -15.37
C LYS A 249 20.09 1.90 -15.87
N ALA A 250 18.96 1.96 -16.52
CA ALA A 250 18.24 0.75 -16.98
C ALA A 250 18.31 0.50 -18.49
N VAL A 251 19.18 1.23 -19.24
CA VAL A 251 19.42 0.99 -20.68
C VAL A 251 20.92 1.10 -20.94
N GLU A 252 21.63 0.03 -20.63
CA GLU A 252 22.89 -0.38 -21.29
C GLU A 252 23.02 -1.91 -21.20
#